data_743e4fe3eef9e6a0545f2af09e3063e0
#
_entry.id   743e4fe3eef9e6a0545f2af09e3063e0
#
_cell.length_a   1.000
_cell.length_b   1.000
_cell.length_c   1.000
_cell.angle_alpha   90.00
_cell.angle_beta   90.00
_cell.angle_gamma   90.00
#
_symmetry.space_group_name_H-M   'P 1'
#
loop_
_entity.id
_entity.type
_entity.pdbx_description
1 polymer ?
#
loop_
_entity_poly.entity_id
_entity_poly.type
_entity_poly.pdbx_seq_one_letter_code
_entity_poly.pdbx_strand_id
1 'polypeptide(L)'
;MKKSKRNIALTAVSGVVLGLTLPLTATASTAPTAVRAKPLDWAKCEGSGFGPRQECATVDVPMDHAHPEGEKIGIAVSRIRSEKPAVRRGVLLLIPGGPGGSSLEEQSAKARTLPREVREKYDLVVFDPRGNGRSTPVSCGFEGRDLAASVFRPWPVGPDGSVAGNMTAARRMAGACERNGGELMRHIDTVANAHDVDRIRAALGERKLSAWGVSYGSYLGAVYSQLFPHRTDRFVLDSNLDANADSHDGLVSRGLWAGFEKGVEDVFPEFAKWASAPGNPYRLAGTAAEVRPMFLRLAARLDREPIPWPGANPAELNGNVLRQSLIDAFYDPEGFPAAAQLILAARKGTVPPAPEPPPEALLQNGLAVASATFCNEGKWPASAARYQKEVDESRAKYPLTAGMPRNATLCAAWPYPQKQDSVRITDRGPSTILMVQNERDPAAPLAGARELRAALGKRAVMVTVDSTGHDAYLGNGNACGDATVTRYLATGERPARDTYCR
;
A
#
# COMPACT_ATOMS: atom_id res chain seq x y z
N MET A 1 25.97 -54.32 37.41
CA MET A 1 27.24 -55.08 37.57
C MET A 1 28.38 -54.22 37.01
N LYS A 2 29.40 -54.04 37.88
CA LYS A 2 30.80 -53.67 37.70
C LYS A 2 31.18 -52.37 37.00
N LYS A 3 31.63 -51.43 37.83
CA LYS A 3 32.49 -50.28 37.62
C LYS A 3 33.85 -50.67 37.00
N SER A 4 34.39 -49.80 36.17
CA SER A 4 35.85 -49.74 36.03
C SER A 4 36.29 -48.28 35.97
N LYS A 5 36.99 -47.84 36.99
CA LYS A 5 37.76 -46.60 37.08
C LYS A 5 39.13 -46.85 36.44
N ARG A 6 39.61 -45.90 35.65
CA ARG A 6 41.03 -45.83 35.28
C ARG A 6 41.56 -44.42 35.55
N ASN A 7 42.44 -44.38 36.57
CA ASN A 7 43.30 -43.24 36.86
C ASN A 7 44.43 -43.16 35.83
N ILE A 8 44.72 -41.96 35.35
CA ILE A 8 46.00 -41.71 34.68
C ILE A 8 46.63 -40.46 35.33
N ALA A 9 47.91 -40.65 35.66
CA ALA A 9 48.74 -39.76 36.46
C ALA A 9 49.19 -38.51 35.72
N LEU A 10 49.28 -37.38 36.48
CA LEU A 10 49.97 -36.17 36.03
C LEU A 10 51.47 -36.39 36.07
N THR A 11 52.14 -36.08 34.97
CA THR A 11 53.59 -35.79 34.93
C THR A 11 53.79 -34.31 34.60
N ALA A 12 54.33 -33.56 35.51
CA ALA A 12 54.71 -32.15 35.32
C ALA A 12 56.06 -32.10 34.56
N VAL A 13 56.06 -31.35 33.48
CA VAL A 13 57.32 -30.97 32.77
C VAL A 13 57.45 -29.44 32.84
N SER A 14 58.44 -29.00 33.62
CA SER A 14 58.82 -27.58 33.71
C SER A 14 59.61 -27.18 32.46
N GLY A 15 58.99 -26.37 31.60
CA GLY A 15 59.66 -25.75 30.44
C GLY A 15 59.84 -24.24 30.68
N VAL A 16 61.10 -23.83 30.70
CA VAL A 16 61.52 -22.42 30.78
C VAL A 16 61.17 -21.76 29.42
N VAL A 17 60.28 -20.76 29.45
CA VAL A 17 59.99 -19.93 28.23
C VAL A 17 60.74 -18.61 28.34
N LEU A 18 61.77 -18.44 27.47
CA LEU A 18 62.37 -17.15 27.21
C LEU A 18 61.33 -16.24 26.54
N GLY A 19 61.00 -15.12 27.17
CA GLY A 19 60.11 -14.12 26.64
C GLY A 19 60.79 -13.29 25.50
N LEU A 20 60.33 -13.46 24.26
CA LEU A 20 60.53 -12.50 23.21
C LEU A 20 59.34 -11.53 23.20
N THR A 21 59.55 -10.30 23.66
CA THR A 21 58.61 -9.20 23.54
C THR A 21 58.68 -8.62 22.12
N LEU A 22 57.74 -9.00 21.27
CA LEU A 22 57.50 -8.25 19.99
C LEU A 22 56.57 -7.06 20.28
N PRO A 23 56.87 -5.86 19.76
CA PRO A 23 55.97 -4.73 19.89
C PRO A 23 54.70 -4.97 19.06
N LEU A 24 53.54 -5.04 19.71
CA LEU A 24 52.24 -4.95 19.01
C LEU A 24 52.12 -3.52 18.42
N THR A 25 52.34 -3.39 17.12
CA THR A 25 51.89 -2.25 16.40
C THR A 25 50.35 -2.31 16.29
N ALA A 26 49.65 -1.52 17.07
CA ALA A 26 48.23 -1.32 16.92
C ALA A 26 47.97 -0.63 15.58
N THR A 27 47.56 -1.40 14.58
CA THR A 27 46.96 -0.82 13.38
C THR A 27 45.64 -0.19 13.79
N ALA A 28 45.59 1.14 13.85
CA ALA A 28 44.37 1.90 14.00
C ALA A 28 43.46 1.53 12.80
N SER A 29 42.43 0.73 13.07
CA SER A 29 41.34 0.51 12.11
C SER A 29 40.65 1.85 11.91
N THR A 30 40.91 2.51 10.80
CA THR A 30 40.18 3.68 10.39
C THR A 30 38.73 3.25 10.13
N ALA A 31 37.84 3.59 11.06
CA ALA A 31 36.40 3.49 10.84
C ALA A 31 36.09 4.19 9.49
N PRO A 32 35.28 3.58 8.63
CA PRO A 32 34.93 4.20 7.36
C PRO A 32 34.34 5.59 7.65
N THR A 33 34.97 6.63 7.14
CA THR A 33 34.46 8.00 7.22
C THR A 33 33.06 7.99 6.63
N ALA A 34 32.05 8.28 7.45
CA ALA A 34 30.67 8.41 6.98
C ALA A 34 30.69 9.49 5.89
N VAL A 35 30.49 9.10 4.65
CA VAL A 35 30.31 10.03 3.53
C VAL A 35 29.13 10.91 3.92
N ARG A 36 29.40 12.17 4.27
CA ARG A 36 28.34 13.15 4.53
C ARG A 36 27.54 13.27 3.23
N ALA A 37 26.28 12.86 3.27
CA ALA A 37 25.37 13.07 2.16
C ALA A 37 25.38 14.55 1.77
N LYS A 38 25.48 14.84 0.47
CA LYS A 38 25.39 16.22 -0.04
C LYS A 38 24.06 16.80 0.43
N PRO A 39 24.04 18.01 0.99
CA PRO A 39 22.77 18.66 1.37
C PRO A 39 21.83 18.71 0.16
N LEU A 40 20.55 18.46 0.40
CA LEU A 40 19.53 18.56 -0.63
C LEU A 40 19.38 20.02 -1.06
N ASP A 41 19.27 20.22 -2.36
CA ASP A 41 19.01 21.53 -2.96
C ASP A 41 17.52 21.82 -2.93
N TRP A 42 17.07 22.47 -1.86
CA TRP A 42 15.68 22.81 -1.63
C TRP A 42 15.28 24.09 -2.35
N ALA A 43 14.31 23.99 -3.25
CA ALA A 43 13.68 25.12 -3.93
C ALA A 43 12.18 25.19 -3.59
N LYS A 44 11.55 26.32 -3.88
CA LYS A 44 10.09 26.42 -3.78
C LYS A 44 9.44 25.42 -4.73
N CYS A 45 8.43 24.67 -4.24
CA CYS A 45 7.69 23.76 -5.12
C CYS A 45 6.92 24.52 -6.20
N GLU A 46 6.99 24.03 -7.44
CA GLU A 46 6.27 24.56 -8.58
C GLU A 46 4.96 23.81 -8.83
N GLY A 47 3.91 24.50 -9.25
CA GLY A 47 2.59 23.96 -9.57
C GLY A 47 1.53 24.24 -8.50
N SER A 48 0.27 24.00 -8.89
CA SER A 48 -0.89 24.07 -7.99
C SER A 48 -0.91 22.88 -7.04
N GLY A 49 -1.36 23.00 -5.83
CA GLY A 49 -1.45 21.89 -4.86
C GLY A 49 -0.38 21.96 -3.76
N PHE A 50 0.65 22.77 -3.92
CA PHE A 50 1.64 23.02 -2.88
C PHE A 50 1.32 24.26 -2.04
N GLY A 51 1.66 24.19 -0.75
CA GLY A 51 1.53 25.35 0.15
C GLY A 51 2.62 26.41 -0.09
N PRO A 52 2.40 27.65 0.30
CA PRO A 52 3.32 28.78 0.02
C PRO A 52 4.71 28.62 0.69
N ARG A 53 4.82 27.82 1.73
CA ARG A 53 6.07 27.54 2.47
C ARG A 53 6.65 26.16 2.16
N GLN A 54 6.18 25.51 1.10
CA GLN A 54 6.59 24.16 0.76
C GLN A 54 7.82 24.19 -0.13
N GLU A 55 8.80 23.39 0.21
CA GLU A 55 10.07 23.24 -0.49
C GLU A 55 10.13 21.87 -1.13
N CYS A 56 10.63 21.78 -2.35
CA CYS A 56 10.84 20.56 -3.12
C CYS A 56 12.32 20.34 -3.40
N ALA A 57 12.71 19.08 -3.49
CA ALA A 57 14.06 18.65 -3.87
C ALA A 57 13.99 17.28 -4.56
N THR A 58 15.11 16.86 -5.13
CA THR A 58 15.30 15.52 -5.67
C THR A 58 16.39 14.79 -4.88
N VAL A 59 16.11 13.54 -4.52
CA VAL A 59 17.08 12.63 -3.89
C VAL A 59 17.56 11.64 -4.93
N ASP A 60 18.85 11.64 -5.26
CA ASP A 60 19.44 10.64 -6.14
C ASP A 60 19.57 9.31 -5.39
N VAL A 61 18.99 8.26 -5.95
CA VAL A 61 19.05 6.90 -5.42
C VAL A 61 19.56 5.93 -6.51
N PRO A 62 20.19 4.80 -6.15
CA PRO A 62 20.51 3.78 -7.14
C PRO A 62 19.26 3.27 -7.85
N MET A 63 19.28 3.14 -9.16
CA MET A 63 18.24 2.42 -9.89
C MET A 63 18.19 0.96 -9.40
N ASP A 64 19.34 0.31 -9.29
CA ASP A 64 19.48 -1.01 -8.66
C ASP A 64 20.24 -0.91 -7.33
N HIS A 65 19.58 -1.19 -6.21
CA HIS A 65 20.19 -1.17 -4.88
C HIS A 65 21.23 -2.27 -4.65
N ALA A 66 21.24 -3.31 -5.48
CA ALA A 66 22.33 -4.32 -5.47
C ALA A 66 23.63 -3.77 -6.10
N HIS A 67 23.51 -2.76 -6.94
CA HIS A 67 24.64 -2.10 -7.62
C HIS A 67 24.63 -0.58 -7.35
N PRO A 68 24.92 -0.17 -6.09
CA PRO A 68 24.70 1.21 -5.63
C PRO A 68 25.55 2.26 -6.35
N GLU A 69 26.63 1.86 -7.01
CA GLU A 69 27.48 2.76 -7.82
C GLU A 69 27.04 2.87 -9.29
N GLY A 70 26.02 2.11 -9.70
CA GLY A 70 25.46 2.15 -11.04
C GLY A 70 24.62 3.39 -11.32
N GLU A 71 23.74 3.27 -12.31
CA GLU A 71 22.80 4.33 -12.70
C GLU A 71 21.96 4.81 -11.53
N LYS A 72 21.72 6.13 -11.49
CA LYS A 72 20.89 6.77 -10.48
C LYS A 72 19.57 7.23 -11.09
N ILE A 73 18.54 7.23 -10.25
CA ILE A 73 17.24 7.83 -10.55
C ILE A 73 16.92 8.90 -9.51
N GLY A 74 16.10 9.87 -9.90
CA GLY A 74 15.65 10.93 -9.00
C GLY A 74 14.36 10.54 -8.28
N ILE A 75 14.34 10.70 -6.96
CA ILE A 75 13.14 10.61 -6.13
C ILE A 75 12.72 12.03 -5.74
N ALA A 76 11.55 12.45 -6.18
CA ALA A 76 10.99 13.75 -5.84
C ALA A 76 10.50 13.73 -4.40
N VAL A 77 10.91 14.73 -3.63
CA VAL A 77 10.49 14.92 -2.25
C VAL A 77 10.00 16.34 -2.05
N SER A 78 9.03 16.53 -1.16
CA SER A 78 8.68 17.86 -0.69
C SER A 78 8.69 17.91 0.84
N ARG A 79 8.90 19.13 1.37
CA ARG A 79 8.99 19.37 2.80
C ARG A 79 8.17 20.60 3.21
N ILE A 80 7.41 20.44 4.30
CA ILE A 80 6.83 21.53 5.08
C ILE A 80 7.54 21.57 6.42
N ARG A 81 8.31 22.61 6.70
CA ARG A 81 9.05 22.72 7.96
C ARG A 81 8.13 22.82 9.16
N SER A 82 8.59 22.30 10.30
CA SER A 82 7.90 22.42 11.59
C SER A 82 7.47 23.87 11.85
N GLU A 83 6.24 24.04 12.32
CA GLU A 83 5.70 25.36 12.72
C GLU A 83 6.39 25.92 13.97
N LYS A 84 7.10 25.06 14.72
CA LYS A 84 7.79 25.44 15.97
C LYS A 84 9.17 24.78 16.08
N PRO A 85 10.18 25.29 15.38
CA PRO A 85 11.51 24.67 15.30
C PRO A 85 12.15 24.33 16.65
N ALA A 86 11.91 25.12 17.70
CA ALA A 86 12.46 24.90 19.03
C ALA A 86 12.02 23.58 19.69
N VAL A 87 10.90 22.99 19.24
CA VAL A 87 10.38 21.71 19.75
C VAL A 87 10.32 20.61 18.67
N ARG A 88 10.97 20.89 17.53
CA ARG A 88 11.09 19.92 16.44
C ARG A 88 11.80 18.66 16.93
N ARG A 89 11.24 17.50 16.66
CA ARG A 89 11.83 16.20 17.03
C ARG A 89 12.45 15.43 15.86
N GLY A 90 12.15 15.79 14.62
CA GLY A 90 12.64 15.12 13.43
C GLY A 90 11.69 15.26 12.26
N VAL A 91 11.68 14.26 11.39
CA VAL A 91 10.82 14.16 10.19
C VAL A 91 9.67 13.20 10.44
N LEU A 92 8.48 13.59 10.01
CA LEU A 92 7.35 12.68 9.77
C LEU A 92 7.22 12.48 8.26
N LEU A 93 7.53 11.28 7.78
CA LEU A 93 7.38 10.88 6.39
C LEU A 93 5.97 10.33 6.17
N LEU A 94 5.23 10.89 5.22
CA LEU A 94 3.99 10.31 4.73
C LEU A 94 4.34 9.32 3.62
N ILE A 95 3.96 8.06 3.82
CA ILE A 95 4.19 6.98 2.86
C ILE A 95 2.88 6.75 2.11
N PRO A 96 2.84 7.02 0.79
CA PRO A 96 1.61 6.98 0.03
C PRO A 96 1.05 5.56 -0.11
N GLY A 97 -0.26 5.48 -0.27
CA GLY A 97 -0.98 4.27 -0.68
C GLY A 97 -0.85 3.98 -2.17
N GLY A 98 -1.77 3.23 -2.71
CA GLY A 98 -1.80 2.77 -4.09
C GLY A 98 -1.32 1.31 -4.19
N PRO A 99 -0.15 0.98 -4.76
CA PRO A 99 0.93 1.84 -5.31
C PRO A 99 0.55 2.53 -6.63
N GLY A 100 1.29 3.62 -6.95
CA GLY A 100 1.12 4.35 -8.21
C GLY A 100 -0.09 5.30 -8.28
N GLY A 101 -0.92 5.35 -7.24
CA GLY A 101 -2.17 6.14 -7.24
C GLY A 101 -2.08 7.54 -6.65
N SER A 102 -1.04 7.87 -5.91
CA SER A 102 -0.89 9.16 -5.22
C SER A 102 0.18 10.03 -5.85
N SER A 103 -0.04 11.33 -5.86
CA SER A 103 0.94 12.33 -6.29
C SER A 103 1.57 13.06 -5.09
N LEU A 104 2.73 13.67 -5.35
CA LEU A 104 3.41 14.52 -4.38
C LEU A 104 2.49 15.67 -3.90
N GLU A 105 1.67 16.23 -4.79
CA GLU A 105 0.70 17.30 -4.50
C GLU A 105 -0.40 16.82 -3.55
N GLU A 106 -0.97 15.66 -3.81
CA GLU A 106 -2.04 15.06 -3.00
C GLU A 106 -1.53 14.75 -1.59
N GLN A 107 -0.38 14.08 -1.47
CA GLN A 107 0.22 13.80 -0.18
C GLN A 107 0.61 15.08 0.57
N SER A 108 1.01 16.12 -0.16
CA SER A 108 1.28 17.45 0.41
C SER A 108 0.01 18.11 0.95
N ALA A 109 -1.12 17.95 0.26
CA ALA A 109 -2.41 18.41 0.76
C ALA A 109 -2.77 17.69 2.06
N LYS A 110 -2.66 16.36 2.09
CA LYS A 110 -2.89 15.53 3.29
C LYS A 110 -1.97 15.93 4.46
N ALA A 111 -0.70 16.21 4.21
CA ALA A 111 0.24 16.67 5.24
C ALA A 111 -0.21 17.97 5.92
N ARG A 112 -0.83 18.89 5.18
CA ARG A 112 -1.31 20.17 5.72
C ARG A 112 -2.55 20.03 6.63
N THR A 113 -3.31 18.92 6.53
CA THR A 113 -4.47 18.67 7.40
C THR A 113 -4.11 18.08 8.75
N LEU A 114 -2.85 17.67 8.95
CA LEU A 114 -2.38 17.11 10.22
C LEU A 114 -2.64 18.09 11.38
N PRO A 115 -3.01 17.60 12.58
CA PRO A 115 -3.22 18.41 13.76
C PRO A 115 -2.00 19.27 14.10
N ARG A 116 -2.25 20.44 14.68
CA ARG A 116 -1.21 21.41 15.04
C ARG A 116 -0.12 20.80 15.91
N GLU A 117 -0.50 19.94 16.87
CA GLU A 117 0.41 19.25 17.77
C GLU A 117 1.43 18.39 17.02
N VAL A 118 1.06 17.85 15.87
CA VAL A 118 1.96 17.09 14.98
C VAL A 118 2.80 18.05 14.14
N ARG A 119 2.17 19.06 13.50
CA ARG A 119 2.87 20.04 12.66
C ARG A 119 3.93 20.86 13.42
N GLU A 120 3.75 21.09 14.72
CA GLU A 120 4.75 21.74 15.57
C GLU A 120 5.97 20.84 15.86
N LYS A 121 5.81 19.51 15.81
CA LYS A 121 6.86 18.55 16.21
C LYS A 121 7.72 18.05 15.05
N TYR A 122 7.23 18.13 13.82
CA TYR A 122 7.90 17.49 12.69
C TYR A 122 8.07 18.43 11.50
N ASP A 123 9.16 18.24 10.77
CA ASP A 123 9.14 18.54 9.34
C ASP A 123 8.32 17.47 8.66
N LEU A 124 7.27 17.86 7.95
CA LEU A 124 6.41 16.94 7.21
C LEU A 124 7.03 16.73 5.83
N VAL A 125 7.38 15.50 5.52
CA VAL A 125 8.00 15.14 4.25
C VAL A 125 7.09 14.16 3.52
N VAL A 126 6.92 14.40 2.23
CA VAL A 126 6.23 13.49 1.30
C VAL A 126 7.15 13.21 0.12
N PHE A 127 6.91 12.11 -0.59
CA PHE A 127 7.71 11.72 -1.74
C PHE A 127 6.86 11.00 -2.78
N ASP A 128 7.25 11.10 -4.03
CA ASP A 128 6.79 10.19 -5.07
C ASP A 128 7.69 8.96 -5.08
N PRO A 129 7.15 7.74 -4.91
CA PRO A 129 7.93 6.52 -5.04
C PRO A 129 8.65 6.41 -6.39
N ARG A 130 9.66 5.55 -6.48
CA ARG A 130 10.37 5.31 -7.74
C ARG A 130 9.40 4.96 -8.87
N GLY A 131 9.60 5.56 -10.01
CA GLY A 131 8.73 5.40 -11.17
C GLY A 131 7.48 6.28 -11.18
N ASN A 132 7.10 6.89 -10.05
CA ASN A 132 5.84 7.63 -9.91
C ASN A 132 6.02 9.15 -10.07
N GLY A 133 5.04 9.79 -10.66
CA GLY A 133 4.82 11.24 -10.63
C GLY A 133 6.02 12.07 -11.06
N ARG A 134 6.54 12.86 -10.14
CA ARG A 134 7.71 13.76 -10.34
C ARG A 134 9.06 13.07 -10.09
N SER A 135 9.07 11.86 -9.54
CA SER A 135 10.25 10.97 -9.58
C SER A 135 10.49 10.52 -11.01
N THR A 136 11.65 9.92 -11.31
CA THR A 136 11.93 9.42 -12.67
C THR A 136 10.76 8.54 -13.14
N PRO A 137 9.85 9.03 -14.02
CA PRO A 137 8.58 8.36 -14.29
C PRO A 137 8.73 7.19 -15.24
N VAL A 138 7.84 6.20 -15.12
CA VAL A 138 7.69 5.08 -16.05
C VAL A 138 6.32 5.09 -16.73
N SER A 139 6.24 4.49 -17.92
CA SER A 139 4.99 4.26 -18.63
C SER A 139 5.08 3.00 -19.45
N CYS A 140 3.98 2.24 -19.52
CA CYS A 140 3.88 1.08 -20.40
C CYS A 140 3.29 1.43 -21.78
N GLY A 141 2.80 2.66 -21.99
CA GLY A 141 2.15 3.06 -23.24
C GLY A 141 0.88 2.23 -23.50
N PHE A 142 0.01 2.10 -22.48
CA PHE A 142 -1.24 1.35 -22.60
C PHE A 142 -2.20 2.02 -23.61
N GLU A 143 -2.89 1.21 -24.41
CA GLU A 143 -3.98 1.70 -25.25
C GLU A 143 -5.21 2.09 -24.40
N GLY A 144 -6.08 2.99 -24.90
CA GLY A 144 -7.22 3.51 -24.16
C GLY A 144 -8.13 2.45 -23.54
N ARG A 145 -8.33 1.31 -24.23
CA ARG A 145 -9.08 0.16 -23.67
C ARG A 145 -8.41 -0.49 -22.46
N ASP A 146 -7.08 -0.43 -22.37
CA ASP A 146 -6.31 -1.00 -21.26
C ASP A 146 -6.27 -0.05 -20.05
N LEU A 147 -6.53 1.24 -20.26
CA LEU A 147 -6.69 2.22 -19.19
C LEU A 147 -7.99 2.02 -18.38
N ALA A 148 -9.01 1.37 -18.96
CA ALA A 148 -10.21 0.94 -18.24
C ALA A 148 -9.96 -0.28 -17.35
N ALA A 149 -8.95 -1.10 -17.69
CA ALA A 149 -8.58 -2.28 -16.93
C ALA A 149 -7.65 -1.87 -15.79
N SER A 150 -8.04 -2.15 -14.56
CA SER A 150 -7.21 -1.88 -13.40
C SER A 150 -6.44 -3.14 -12.99
N VAL A 151 -5.14 -3.00 -12.74
CA VAL A 151 -4.35 -4.06 -12.11
C VAL A 151 -4.85 -4.37 -10.69
N PHE A 152 -5.49 -3.40 -10.05
CA PHE A 152 -6.08 -3.57 -8.72
C PHE A 152 -7.42 -4.28 -8.74
N ARG A 153 -8.18 -4.17 -9.84
CA ARG A 153 -9.56 -4.67 -9.94
C ARG A 153 -9.79 -5.31 -11.30
N PRO A 154 -9.23 -6.52 -11.51
CA PRO A 154 -9.31 -7.23 -12.79
C PRO A 154 -10.66 -7.91 -12.96
N TRP A 155 -11.71 -7.15 -13.25
CA TRP A 155 -13.05 -7.70 -13.47
C TRP A 155 -13.05 -8.76 -14.57
N PRO A 156 -13.77 -9.90 -14.38
CA PRO A 156 -13.99 -10.84 -15.47
C PRO A 156 -14.62 -10.17 -16.68
N VAL A 157 -14.05 -10.38 -17.87
CA VAL A 157 -14.53 -9.73 -19.11
C VAL A 157 -15.90 -10.23 -19.50
N GLY A 158 -16.18 -11.53 -19.31
CA GLY A 158 -17.46 -12.15 -19.65
C GLY A 158 -18.41 -12.26 -18.46
N PRO A 159 -19.75 -12.23 -18.71
CA PRO A 159 -20.76 -12.38 -17.69
C PRO A 159 -20.76 -13.75 -17.00
N ASP A 160 -20.20 -14.76 -17.66
CA ASP A 160 -20.00 -16.12 -17.16
C ASP A 160 -18.84 -16.23 -16.15
N GLY A 161 -18.00 -15.18 -16.03
CA GLY A 161 -16.81 -15.15 -15.19
C GLY A 161 -15.60 -15.82 -15.83
N SER A 162 -15.61 -16.04 -17.15
CA SER A 162 -14.48 -16.59 -17.89
C SER A 162 -13.25 -15.71 -17.77
N VAL A 163 -12.10 -16.30 -17.43
CA VAL A 163 -10.80 -15.63 -17.33
C VAL A 163 -10.07 -15.52 -18.67
N ALA A 164 -10.59 -16.10 -19.75
CA ALA A 164 -9.90 -16.15 -21.05
C ALA A 164 -9.59 -14.77 -21.62
N GLY A 165 -10.54 -13.84 -21.53
CA GLY A 165 -10.35 -12.44 -21.92
C GLY A 165 -9.29 -11.74 -21.09
N ASN A 166 -9.28 -11.95 -19.77
CA ASN A 166 -8.29 -11.38 -18.87
C ASN A 166 -6.89 -11.93 -19.14
N MET A 167 -6.74 -13.23 -19.41
CA MET A 167 -5.46 -13.83 -19.79
C MET A 167 -4.90 -13.25 -21.11
N THR A 168 -5.79 -12.93 -22.06
CA THR A 168 -5.41 -12.27 -23.31
C THR A 168 -4.99 -10.83 -23.07
N ALA A 169 -5.73 -10.07 -22.27
CA ALA A 169 -5.37 -8.70 -21.85
C ALA A 169 -4.06 -8.70 -21.07
N ALA A 170 -3.86 -9.67 -20.16
CA ALA A 170 -2.63 -9.82 -19.38
C ALA A 170 -1.39 -9.89 -20.28
N ARG A 171 -1.41 -10.75 -21.30
CA ARG A 171 -0.29 -10.88 -22.26
C ARG A 171 -0.06 -9.59 -23.06
N ARG A 172 -1.12 -8.93 -23.52
CA ARG A 172 -1.03 -7.67 -24.27
C ARG A 172 -0.41 -6.56 -23.42
N MET A 173 -0.92 -6.37 -22.20
CA MET A 173 -0.48 -5.31 -21.28
C MET A 173 0.95 -5.59 -20.79
N ALA A 174 1.29 -6.84 -20.42
CA ALA A 174 2.65 -7.21 -20.04
C ALA A 174 3.65 -6.96 -21.17
N GLY A 175 3.29 -7.33 -22.41
CA GLY A 175 4.11 -7.03 -23.60
C GLY A 175 4.25 -5.54 -23.89
N ALA A 176 3.26 -4.70 -23.54
CA ALA A 176 3.39 -3.24 -23.65
C ALA A 176 4.42 -2.72 -22.64
N CYS A 177 4.39 -3.17 -21.40
CA CYS A 177 5.40 -2.82 -20.39
C CYS A 177 6.81 -3.27 -20.78
N GLU A 178 6.95 -4.47 -21.37
CA GLU A 178 8.23 -4.97 -21.86
C GLU A 178 8.85 -4.07 -22.94
N ARG A 179 8.02 -3.57 -23.86
CA ARG A 179 8.48 -2.72 -24.97
C ARG A 179 8.76 -1.29 -24.56
N ASN A 180 7.97 -0.72 -23.66
CA ASN A 180 7.92 0.71 -23.41
C ASN A 180 8.40 1.12 -21.99
N GLY A 181 8.44 0.19 -21.04
CA GLY A 181 8.64 0.50 -19.62
C GLY A 181 10.08 0.89 -19.25
N GLY A 182 11.05 0.54 -20.09
CA GLY A 182 12.46 0.80 -19.82
C GLY A 182 13.06 -0.09 -18.70
N GLU A 183 14.34 0.11 -18.42
CA GLU A 183 15.05 -0.72 -17.44
C GLU A 183 14.54 -0.52 -16.01
N LEU A 184 14.11 0.70 -15.66
CA LEU A 184 13.61 1.02 -14.33
C LEU A 184 12.42 0.12 -13.91
N MET A 185 11.58 -0.34 -14.86
CA MET A 185 10.46 -1.23 -14.58
C MET A 185 10.86 -2.50 -13.80
N ARG A 186 12.07 -3.00 -14.03
CA ARG A 186 12.63 -4.20 -13.36
C ARG A 186 13.05 -3.95 -11.93
N HIS A 187 13.13 -2.68 -11.53
CA HIS A 187 13.65 -2.23 -10.24
C HIS A 187 12.60 -1.53 -9.38
N ILE A 188 11.32 -1.64 -9.74
CA ILE A 188 10.20 -1.11 -8.98
C ILE A 188 9.56 -2.26 -8.20
N ASP A 189 9.84 -2.33 -6.91
CA ASP A 189 9.23 -3.26 -5.94
C ASP A 189 9.21 -2.63 -4.54
N THR A 190 8.54 -3.26 -3.58
CA THR A 190 8.41 -2.73 -2.22
C THR A 190 9.74 -2.67 -1.47
N VAL A 191 10.66 -3.61 -1.71
CA VAL A 191 11.99 -3.61 -1.07
C VAL A 191 12.82 -2.46 -1.59
N ALA A 192 12.82 -2.23 -2.91
CA ALA A 192 13.51 -1.10 -3.51
C ALA A 192 12.96 0.24 -3.00
N ASN A 193 11.63 0.37 -2.90
CA ASN A 193 10.98 1.54 -2.28
C ASN A 193 11.40 1.73 -0.81
N ALA A 194 11.52 0.65 -0.02
CA ALA A 194 11.97 0.72 1.36
C ALA A 194 13.44 1.19 1.47
N HIS A 195 14.29 0.77 0.56
CA HIS A 195 15.65 1.30 0.45
C HIS A 195 15.68 2.77 0.06
N ASP A 196 14.78 3.23 -0.83
CA ASP A 196 14.65 4.65 -1.17
C ASP A 196 14.23 5.49 0.03
N VAL A 197 13.27 5.00 0.82
CA VAL A 197 12.88 5.65 2.09
C VAL A 197 14.11 5.81 3.01
N ASP A 198 15.00 4.82 3.07
CA ASP A 198 16.23 4.95 3.85
C ASP A 198 17.23 5.95 3.24
N ARG A 199 17.30 6.05 1.91
CA ARG A 199 18.11 7.08 1.24
C ARG A 199 17.55 8.48 1.50
N ILE A 200 16.22 8.66 1.44
CA ILE A 200 15.55 9.91 1.83
C ILE A 200 15.89 10.28 3.28
N ARG A 201 15.78 9.34 4.22
CA ARG A 201 16.17 9.56 5.62
C ARG A 201 17.60 10.08 5.74
N ALA A 202 18.53 9.40 5.06
CA ALA A 202 19.96 9.77 5.09
C ALA A 202 20.22 11.15 4.47
N ALA A 203 19.57 11.46 3.34
CA ALA A 203 19.66 12.75 2.66
C ALA A 203 19.09 13.91 3.51
N LEU A 204 18.07 13.62 4.33
CA LEU A 204 17.53 14.56 5.31
C LEU A 204 18.40 14.73 6.56
N GLY A 205 19.49 13.95 6.69
CA GLY A 205 20.37 13.99 7.86
C GLY A 205 19.78 13.35 9.13
N GLU A 206 18.70 12.57 9.00
CA GLU A 206 17.99 11.99 10.12
C GLU A 206 18.57 10.61 10.51
N ARG A 207 18.77 10.39 11.81
CA ARG A 207 19.17 9.05 12.31
C ARG A 207 18.02 8.06 12.27
N LYS A 208 16.79 8.54 12.51
CA LYS A 208 15.55 7.78 12.55
C LYS A 208 14.46 8.57 11.85
N LEU A 209 13.46 7.86 11.31
CA LEU A 209 12.23 8.44 10.78
C LEU A 209 11.05 8.14 11.70
N SER A 210 10.14 9.09 11.84
CA SER A 210 8.73 8.81 12.08
C SER A 210 8.00 8.72 10.74
N ALA A 211 6.97 7.90 10.66
CA ALA A 211 6.21 7.73 9.42
C ALA A 211 4.72 7.52 9.68
N TRP A 212 3.91 7.93 8.72
CA TRP A 212 2.50 7.54 8.59
C TRP A 212 2.29 6.96 7.20
N GLY A 213 2.02 5.66 7.15
CA GLY A 213 1.78 4.91 5.92
C GLY A 213 0.36 4.40 5.88
N VAL A 214 -0.33 4.65 4.75
CA VAL A 214 -1.74 4.30 4.55
C VAL A 214 -1.86 3.27 3.45
N SER A 215 -2.73 2.26 3.62
CA SER A 215 -3.00 1.27 2.58
C SER A 215 -1.70 0.53 2.16
N TYR A 216 -1.31 0.54 0.88
CA TYR A 216 -0.01 0.05 0.46
C TYR A 216 1.15 0.69 1.26
N GLY A 217 1.01 1.95 1.66
CA GLY A 217 1.99 2.61 2.52
C GLY A 217 2.14 1.97 3.90
N SER A 218 1.12 1.30 4.42
CA SER A 218 1.22 0.51 5.65
C SER A 218 2.11 -0.72 5.46
N TYR A 219 2.00 -1.40 4.32
CA TYR A 219 2.87 -2.51 3.95
C TYR A 219 4.32 -2.04 3.71
N LEU A 220 4.52 -0.99 2.93
CA LEU A 220 5.86 -0.41 2.74
C LEU A 220 6.49 0.04 4.07
N GLY A 221 5.70 0.64 4.97
CA GLY A 221 6.14 1.00 6.32
C GLY A 221 6.52 -0.21 7.18
N ALA A 222 5.76 -1.30 7.09
CA ALA A 222 6.08 -2.57 7.76
C ALA A 222 7.39 -3.18 7.22
N VAL A 223 7.56 -3.23 5.88
CA VAL A 223 8.79 -3.70 5.22
C VAL A 223 9.99 -2.84 5.62
N TYR A 224 9.87 -1.51 5.56
CA TYR A 224 10.94 -0.62 6.02
C TYR A 224 11.31 -0.88 7.47
N SER A 225 10.33 -1.02 8.35
CA SER A 225 10.57 -1.29 9.75
C SER A 225 11.23 -2.65 10.01
N GLN A 226 11.03 -3.61 9.12
CA GLN A 226 11.66 -4.93 9.18
C GLN A 226 13.11 -4.90 8.70
N LEU A 227 13.38 -4.18 7.60
CA LEU A 227 14.73 -4.04 7.02
C LEU A 227 15.62 -3.11 7.85
N PHE A 228 15.05 -2.06 8.42
CA PHE A 228 15.77 -1.01 9.16
C PHE A 228 15.22 -0.77 10.57
N PRO A 229 15.14 -1.79 11.44
CA PRO A 229 14.43 -1.70 12.72
C PRO A 229 14.97 -0.60 13.65
N HIS A 230 16.27 -0.31 13.60
CA HIS A 230 16.91 0.70 14.45
C HIS A 230 16.81 2.13 13.87
N ARG A 231 16.27 2.29 12.66
CA ARG A 231 16.05 3.57 11.98
C ARG A 231 14.61 4.07 12.08
N THR A 232 13.74 3.34 12.79
CA THR A 232 12.34 3.71 13.06
C THR A 232 12.22 4.47 14.38
N ASP A 233 11.32 5.48 14.41
CA ASP A 233 10.91 6.18 15.63
C ASP A 233 9.41 5.94 15.87
N ARG A 234 8.51 6.82 15.48
CA ARG A 234 7.06 6.66 15.65
C ARG A 234 6.44 6.31 14.31
N PHE A 235 6.08 5.05 14.15
CA PHE A 235 5.43 4.56 12.93
C PHE A 235 3.95 4.38 13.17
N VAL A 236 3.14 5.00 12.32
CA VAL A 236 1.69 4.78 12.22
C VAL A 236 1.43 4.02 10.94
N LEU A 237 0.82 2.84 11.07
CA LEU A 237 0.35 2.03 9.95
C LEU A 237 -1.18 2.07 9.95
N ASP A 238 -1.76 2.56 8.87
CA ASP A 238 -3.16 2.87 8.73
C ASP A 238 -3.79 2.09 7.58
N SER A 239 -5.01 1.62 7.77
CA SER A 239 -5.70 0.78 6.76
C SER A 239 -4.81 -0.36 6.29
N ASN A 240 -4.55 -1.26 7.23
CA ASN A 240 -3.44 -2.19 7.19
C ASN A 240 -3.71 -3.37 6.26
N LEU A 241 -2.80 -3.58 5.34
CA LEU A 241 -2.83 -4.72 4.42
C LEU A 241 -2.33 -6.00 5.08
N ASP A 242 -2.85 -7.15 4.65
CA ASP A 242 -2.30 -8.45 5.05
C ASP A 242 -0.91 -8.65 4.44
N ALA A 243 0.12 -8.53 5.27
CA ALA A 243 1.50 -8.72 4.87
C ALA A 243 2.02 -10.14 5.18
N ASN A 244 1.13 -11.09 5.46
CA ASN A 244 1.50 -12.47 5.73
C ASN A 244 1.65 -13.27 4.43
N ALA A 245 2.90 -13.37 3.94
CA ALA A 245 3.21 -14.13 2.73
C ALA A 245 2.81 -15.61 2.83
N ASP A 246 2.87 -16.19 4.03
CA ASP A 246 2.54 -17.61 4.25
C ASP A 246 1.05 -17.91 3.96
N SER A 247 0.17 -16.92 4.09
CA SER A 247 -1.27 -17.05 3.80
C SER A 247 -1.61 -17.01 2.32
N HIS A 248 -0.68 -16.59 1.45
CA HIS A 248 -0.95 -16.25 0.04
C HIS A 248 0.06 -16.86 -0.95
N ASP A 249 0.48 -18.09 -0.73
CA ASP A 249 1.44 -18.80 -1.58
C ASP A 249 2.79 -18.06 -1.74
N GLY A 250 3.24 -17.33 -0.73
CA GLY A 250 4.45 -16.53 -0.78
C GLY A 250 4.28 -15.17 -1.47
N LEU A 251 3.07 -14.82 -1.91
CA LEU A 251 2.77 -13.58 -2.64
C LEU A 251 1.90 -12.63 -1.82
N VAL A 252 2.52 -11.73 -1.07
CA VAL A 252 1.81 -10.69 -0.31
C VAL A 252 0.87 -9.89 -1.22
N SER A 253 1.31 -9.53 -2.42
CA SER A 253 0.51 -8.79 -3.40
C SER A 253 -0.81 -9.48 -3.76
N ARG A 254 -0.88 -10.83 -3.80
CA ARG A 254 -2.15 -11.55 -3.99
C ARG A 254 -3.08 -11.44 -2.79
N GLY A 255 -2.52 -11.42 -1.60
CA GLY A 255 -3.27 -11.22 -0.37
C GLY A 255 -3.95 -9.88 -0.30
N LEU A 256 -3.27 -8.83 -0.78
CA LEU A 256 -3.82 -7.48 -0.83
C LEU A 256 -5.11 -7.42 -1.64
N TRP A 257 -5.18 -8.11 -2.79
CA TRP A 257 -6.39 -8.15 -3.61
C TRP A 257 -7.47 -9.06 -3.06
N ALA A 258 -7.07 -10.21 -2.51
CA ALA A 258 -8.01 -11.10 -1.86
C ALA A 258 -8.79 -10.42 -0.72
N GLY A 259 -8.20 -9.41 -0.09
CA GLY A 259 -8.84 -8.59 0.94
C GLY A 259 -10.16 -7.96 0.49
N PHE A 260 -10.26 -7.51 -0.77
CA PHE A 260 -11.50 -6.93 -1.29
C PHE A 260 -12.72 -7.86 -1.20
N GLU A 261 -12.54 -9.18 -1.28
CA GLU A 261 -13.65 -10.14 -1.13
C GLU A 261 -14.39 -9.92 0.19
N LYS A 262 -13.62 -9.92 1.27
CA LYS A 262 -14.15 -9.77 2.63
C LYS A 262 -14.51 -8.32 2.94
N GLY A 263 -13.65 -7.36 2.56
CA GLY A 263 -13.85 -5.95 2.85
C GLY A 263 -15.14 -5.40 2.28
N VAL A 264 -15.45 -5.71 1.02
CA VAL A 264 -16.70 -5.28 0.36
C VAL A 264 -17.93 -5.88 1.03
N GLU A 265 -17.86 -7.15 1.44
CA GLU A 265 -18.97 -7.80 2.17
C GLU A 265 -19.16 -7.20 3.57
N ASP A 266 -18.09 -6.77 4.23
CA ASP A 266 -18.16 -6.16 5.57
C ASP A 266 -18.75 -4.74 5.54
N VAL A 267 -18.52 -3.98 4.46
CA VAL A 267 -19.09 -2.63 4.29
C VAL A 267 -20.52 -2.65 3.79
N PHE A 268 -20.90 -3.62 2.97
CA PHE A 268 -22.21 -3.62 2.31
C PHE A 268 -23.41 -3.49 3.27
N PRO A 269 -23.43 -4.10 4.47
CA PRO A 269 -24.55 -3.91 5.42
C PRO A 269 -24.78 -2.45 5.83
N GLU A 270 -23.71 -1.65 5.99
CA GLU A 270 -23.84 -0.23 6.33
C GLU A 270 -24.43 0.56 5.16
N PHE A 271 -24.00 0.31 3.94
CA PHE A 271 -24.63 0.87 2.75
C PHE A 271 -26.11 0.46 2.64
N ALA A 272 -26.44 -0.80 2.87
CA ALA A 272 -27.80 -1.29 2.79
C ALA A 272 -28.71 -0.64 3.84
N LYS A 273 -28.24 -0.46 5.07
CA LYS A 273 -28.92 0.24 6.15
C LYS A 273 -29.18 1.71 5.78
N TRP A 274 -28.14 2.40 5.29
CA TRP A 274 -28.26 3.78 4.83
C TRP A 274 -29.24 3.89 3.64
N ALA A 275 -29.10 3.03 2.63
CA ALA A 275 -29.89 3.06 1.39
C ALA A 275 -31.36 2.64 1.56
N SER A 276 -31.75 2.09 2.70
CA SER A 276 -33.14 1.73 3.03
C SER A 276 -33.76 2.62 4.11
N ALA A 277 -32.97 3.55 4.68
CA ALA A 277 -33.43 4.37 5.80
C ALA A 277 -34.68 5.19 5.42
N PRO A 278 -35.68 5.29 6.34
CA PRO A 278 -36.82 6.16 6.14
C PRO A 278 -36.36 7.62 5.93
N GLY A 279 -36.92 8.29 4.91
CA GLY A 279 -36.59 9.68 4.59
C GLY A 279 -35.29 9.85 3.76
N ASN A 280 -34.53 8.79 3.47
CA ASN A 280 -33.39 8.88 2.56
C ASN A 280 -33.89 9.20 1.13
N PRO A 281 -33.46 10.33 0.51
CA PRO A 281 -33.87 10.71 -0.85
C PRO A 281 -33.45 9.68 -1.92
N TYR A 282 -32.45 8.86 -1.63
CA TYR A 282 -31.92 7.81 -2.50
C TYR A 282 -32.37 6.41 -2.09
N ARG A 283 -33.55 6.31 -1.46
CA ARG A 283 -34.03 5.03 -0.94
C ARG A 283 -34.13 3.97 -2.04
N LEU A 284 -33.33 2.89 -1.90
CA LEU A 284 -33.24 1.82 -2.90
C LEU A 284 -34.27 0.69 -2.69
N ALA A 285 -34.65 0.43 -1.44
CA ALA A 285 -35.57 -0.63 -1.04
C ALA A 285 -36.33 -0.29 0.24
N GLY A 286 -37.32 -1.09 0.59
CA GLY A 286 -38.12 -0.94 1.82
C GLY A 286 -37.32 -1.25 3.09
N THR A 287 -36.44 -2.25 3.00
CA THR A 287 -35.61 -2.74 4.10
C THR A 287 -34.17 -2.97 3.65
N ALA A 288 -33.22 -2.98 4.61
CA ALA A 288 -31.81 -3.26 4.33
C ALA A 288 -31.61 -4.64 3.70
N ALA A 289 -32.39 -5.65 4.13
CA ALA A 289 -32.30 -7.00 3.60
C ALA A 289 -32.65 -7.11 2.11
N GLU A 290 -33.46 -6.19 1.58
CA GLU A 290 -33.86 -6.17 0.17
C GLU A 290 -32.81 -5.52 -0.75
N VAL A 291 -31.91 -4.68 -0.21
CA VAL A 291 -30.91 -3.94 -1.01
C VAL A 291 -29.94 -4.89 -1.72
N ARG A 292 -29.41 -5.89 -1.02
CA ARG A 292 -28.45 -6.82 -1.59
C ARG A 292 -29.03 -7.65 -2.75
N PRO A 293 -30.15 -8.36 -2.62
CA PRO A 293 -30.71 -9.12 -3.74
C PRO A 293 -31.16 -8.20 -4.90
N MET A 294 -31.62 -7.00 -4.62
CA MET A 294 -31.92 -6.00 -5.66
C MET A 294 -30.65 -5.64 -6.44
N PHE A 295 -29.55 -5.30 -5.76
CA PHE A 295 -28.29 -4.93 -6.38
C PHE A 295 -27.73 -6.07 -7.24
N LEU A 296 -27.69 -7.30 -6.71
CA LEU A 296 -27.18 -8.46 -7.44
C LEU A 296 -28.01 -8.78 -8.70
N ARG A 297 -29.35 -8.65 -8.63
CA ARG A 297 -30.22 -8.80 -9.82
C ARG A 297 -29.97 -7.69 -10.85
N LEU A 298 -29.76 -6.45 -10.41
CA LEU A 298 -29.43 -5.34 -11.30
C LEU A 298 -28.08 -5.57 -11.98
N ALA A 299 -27.06 -5.91 -11.24
CA ALA A 299 -25.74 -6.21 -11.79
C ALA A 299 -25.80 -7.36 -12.82
N ALA A 300 -26.49 -8.46 -12.49
CA ALA A 300 -26.64 -9.58 -13.42
C ALA A 300 -27.46 -9.23 -14.68
N ARG A 301 -28.41 -8.29 -14.58
CA ARG A 301 -29.09 -7.75 -15.77
C ARG A 301 -28.12 -6.97 -16.65
N LEU A 302 -27.33 -6.07 -16.05
CA LEU A 302 -26.37 -5.23 -16.78
C LEU A 302 -25.20 -6.04 -17.36
N ASP A 303 -24.85 -7.18 -16.79
CA ASP A 303 -23.88 -8.11 -17.38
C ASP A 303 -24.36 -8.68 -18.72
N ARG A 304 -25.68 -8.78 -18.94
CA ARG A 304 -26.29 -9.31 -20.19
C ARG A 304 -26.75 -8.21 -21.13
N GLU A 305 -27.22 -7.10 -20.57
CA GLU A 305 -27.84 -5.97 -21.29
C GLU A 305 -27.25 -4.68 -20.76
N PRO A 306 -26.01 -4.32 -21.14
CA PRO A 306 -25.39 -3.08 -20.69
C PRO A 306 -26.11 -1.86 -21.26
N ILE A 307 -26.08 -0.76 -20.51
CA ILE A 307 -26.65 0.53 -20.93
C ILE A 307 -25.54 1.37 -21.57
N PRO A 308 -25.69 1.87 -22.81
CA PRO A 308 -24.71 2.77 -23.40
C PRO A 308 -24.42 3.97 -22.49
N TRP A 309 -23.14 4.28 -22.28
CA TRP A 309 -22.70 5.40 -21.45
C TRP A 309 -21.65 6.24 -22.18
N PRO A 310 -22.10 7.12 -23.09
CA PRO A 310 -21.19 7.95 -23.87
C PRO A 310 -20.28 8.81 -23.00
N GLY A 311 -18.99 8.84 -23.32
CA GLY A 311 -17.98 9.58 -22.57
C GLY A 311 -17.37 8.81 -21.37
N ALA A 312 -17.95 7.68 -20.96
CA ALA A 312 -17.33 6.80 -19.97
C ALA A 312 -16.29 5.85 -20.61
N ASN A 313 -15.46 5.25 -19.79
CA ASN A 313 -14.54 4.19 -20.19
C ASN A 313 -14.68 2.98 -19.22
N PRO A 314 -15.26 1.85 -19.63
CA PRO A 314 -15.86 1.57 -20.96
C PRO A 314 -17.09 2.44 -21.25
N ALA A 315 -17.42 2.64 -22.52
CA ALA A 315 -18.54 3.47 -22.95
C ALA A 315 -19.93 2.81 -22.74
N GLU A 316 -20.04 2.06 -21.65
CA GLU A 316 -21.24 1.34 -21.24
C GLU A 316 -21.28 1.13 -19.71
N LEU A 317 -22.49 1.14 -19.16
CA LEU A 317 -22.73 0.68 -17.77
C LEU A 317 -23.11 -0.79 -17.83
N ASN A 318 -22.13 -1.66 -17.61
CA ASN A 318 -22.31 -3.09 -17.39
C ASN A 318 -22.27 -3.43 -15.89
N GLY A 319 -22.50 -4.71 -15.56
CA GLY A 319 -22.53 -5.12 -14.17
C GLY A 319 -21.20 -4.93 -13.43
N ASN A 320 -20.06 -5.02 -14.11
CA ASN A 320 -18.75 -4.78 -13.52
C ASN A 320 -18.54 -3.32 -13.19
N VAL A 321 -18.93 -2.40 -14.08
CA VAL A 321 -18.87 -0.95 -13.82
C VAL A 321 -19.77 -0.58 -12.65
N LEU A 322 -20.97 -1.18 -12.56
CA LEU A 322 -21.86 -0.96 -11.40
C LEU A 322 -21.22 -1.47 -10.09
N ARG A 323 -20.61 -2.65 -10.08
CA ARG A 323 -19.90 -3.20 -8.92
C ARG A 323 -18.71 -2.31 -8.54
N GLN A 324 -17.95 -1.85 -9.56
CA GLN A 324 -16.81 -0.95 -9.37
C GLN A 324 -17.25 0.34 -8.67
N SER A 325 -18.31 0.98 -9.17
CA SER A 325 -18.83 2.23 -8.59
C SER A 325 -19.29 2.04 -7.15
N LEU A 326 -19.84 0.88 -6.80
CA LEU A 326 -20.19 0.56 -5.42
C LEU A 326 -18.95 0.41 -4.54
N ILE A 327 -17.91 -0.27 -5.02
CA ILE A 327 -16.65 -0.44 -4.28
C ILE A 327 -15.98 0.91 -4.07
N ASP A 328 -15.97 1.78 -5.09
CA ASP A 328 -15.39 3.13 -4.98
C ASP A 328 -16.12 3.96 -3.92
N ALA A 329 -17.46 3.87 -3.86
CA ALA A 329 -18.27 4.52 -2.84
C ALA A 329 -18.04 3.97 -1.43
N PHE A 330 -17.49 2.76 -1.30
CA PHE A 330 -17.21 2.17 0.01
C PHE A 330 -15.91 2.66 0.64
N TYR A 331 -15.04 3.30 -0.15
CA TYR A 331 -13.84 3.93 0.39
C TYR A 331 -14.16 5.09 1.33
N ASP A 332 -15.25 5.80 1.04
CA ASP A 332 -15.75 6.88 1.87
C ASP A 332 -17.29 6.86 1.85
N PRO A 333 -17.98 6.72 3.00
CA PRO A 333 -19.44 6.74 3.10
C PRO A 333 -20.10 7.98 2.50
N GLU A 334 -19.39 9.10 2.35
CA GLU A 334 -19.86 10.27 1.60
C GLU A 334 -20.12 9.97 0.11
N GLY A 335 -19.53 8.89 -0.41
CA GLY A 335 -19.77 8.36 -1.76
C GLY A 335 -21.09 7.57 -1.91
N PHE A 336 -21.76 7.16 -0.83
CA PHE A 336 -22.98 6.37 -0.89
C PHE A 336 -24.10 7.00 -1.73
N PRO A 337 -24.37 8.33 -1.66
CA PRO A 337 -25.35 8.99 -2.52
C PRO A 337 -25.07 8.81 -4.01
N ALA A 338 -23.81 8.93 -4.46
CA ALA A 338 -23.44 8.79 -5.85
C ALA A 338 -23.69 7.36 -6.38
N ALA A 339 -23.30 6.34 -5.59
CA ALA A 339 -23.61 4.95 -5.91
C ALA A 339 -25.11 4.68 -5.99
N ALA A 340 -25.88 5.20 -5.04
CA ALA A 340 -27.32 5.04 -5.04
C ALA A 340 -28.01 5.75 -6.22
N GLN A 341 -27.55 6.92 -6.63
CA GLN A 341 -28.02 7.62 -7.84
C GLN A 341 -27.76 6.79 -9.10
N LEU A 342 -26.57 6.23 -9.24
CA LEU A 342 -26.23 5.34 -10.36
C LEU A 342 -27.13 4.11 -10.38
N ILE A 343 -27.37 3.47 -9.24
CA ILE A 343 -28.27 2.32 -9.09
C ILE A 343 -29.70 2.70 -9.50
N LEU A 344 -30.21 3.85 -9.05
CA LEU A 344 -31.55 4.33 -9.41
C LEU A 344 -31.69 4.63 -10.90
N ALA A 345 -30.70 5.27 -11.51
CA ALA A 345 -30.66 5.54 -12.94
C ALA A 345 -30.62 4.21 -13.74
N ALA A 346 -29.73 3.30 -13.38
CA ALA A 346 -29.60 1.99 -14.01
C ALA A 346 -30.90 1.17 -13.96
N ARG A 347 -31.64 1.23 -12.85
CA ARG A 347 -32.97 0.57 -12.72
C ARG A 347 -33.97 1.10 -13.74
N LYS A 348 -33.88 2.37 -14.11
CA LYS A 348 -34.74 3.05 -15.11
C LYS A 348 -34.21 2.84 -16.54
N GLY A 349 -33.10 2.19 -16.75
CA GLY A 349 -32.45 2.03 -18.06
C GLY A 349 -31.73 3.29 -18.54
N THR A 350 -31.30 4.17 -17.61
CA THR A 350 -30.59 5.42 -17.89
C THR A 350 -29.24 5.48 -17.17
N VAL A 351 -28.40 6.45 -17.52
CA VAL A 351 -27.10 6.73 -16.88
C VAL A 351 -26.99 8.23 -16.57
N PRO A 352 -26.27 8.63 -15.52
CA PRO A 352 -25.90 10.03 -15.31
C PRO A 352 -24.85 10.46 -16.36
N PRO A 353 -24.49 11.76 -16.44
CA PRO A 353 -23.32 12.18 -17.18
C PRO A 353 -22.08 11.37 -16.79
N ALA A 354 -21.23 11.03 -17.76
CA ALA A 354 -19.99 10.31 -17.49
C ALA A 354 -19.09 11.14 -16.56
N PRO A 355 -18.40 10.51 -15.58
CA PRO A 355 -17.41 11.22 -14.79
C PRO A 355 -16.25 11.66 -15.68
N GLU A 356 -15.68 12.83 -15.38
CA GLU A 356 -14.47 13.28 -16.06
C GLU A 356 -13.32 12.32 -15.71
N PRO A 357 -12.64 11.74 -16.72
CA PRO A 357 -11.54 10.84 -16.45
C PRO A 357 -10.32 11.62 -15.92
N PRO A 358 -9.49 11.02 -15.05
CA PRO A 358 -8.19 11.59 -14.73
C PRO A 358 -7.33 11.81 -15.99
N PRO A 359 -6.36 12.75 -15.96
CA PRO A 359 -5.44 12.94 -17.08
C PRO A 359 -4.77 11.62 -17.49
N GLU A 360 -4.73 11.34 -18.81
CA GLU A 360 -4.22 10.06 -19.32
C GLU A 360 -2.80 9.76 -18.85
N ALA A 361 -1.92 10.77 -18.82
CA ALA A 361 -0.53 10.60 -18.33
C ALA A 361 -0.48 10.10 -16.90
N LEU A 362 -1.40 10.55 -16.02
CA LEU A 362 -1.50 10.09 -14.64
C LEU A 362 -1.96 8.63 -14.57
N LEU A 363 -2.96 8.26 -15.38
CA LEU A 363 -3.42 6.87 -15.47
C LEU A 363 -2.32 5.94 -16.01
N GLN A 364 -1.64 6.34 -17.09
CA GLN A 364 -0.52 5.60 -17.67
C GLN A 364 0.58 5.32 -16.66
N ASN A 365 1.02 6.37 -15.96
CA ASN A 365 2.07 6.27 -14.97
C ASN A 365 1.63 5.43 -13.75
N GLY A 366 0.45 5.72 -13.20
CA GLY A 366 -0.08 4.99 -12.04
C GLY A 366 -0.22 3.49 -12.29
N LEU A 367 -0.78 3.10 -13.46
CA LEU A 367 -0.90 1.69 -13.84
C LEU A 367 0.45 1.02 -14.07
N ALA A 368 1.43 1.71 -14.67
CA ALA A 368 2.77 1.17 -14.89
C ALA A 368 3.48 0.91 -13.55
N VAL A 369 3.46 1.87 -12.63
CA VAL A 369 4.08 1.74 -11.29
C VAL A 369 3.39 0.64 -10.47
N ALA A 370 2.05 0.60 -10.45
CA ALA A 370 1.31 -0.44 -9.75
C ALA A 370 1.64 -1.83 -10.29
N SER A 371 1.68 -1.95 -11.62
CA SER A 371 2.03 -3.20 -12.31
C SER A 371 3.42 -3.68 -11.91
N ALA A 372 4.43 -2.81 -12.02
CA ALA A 372 5.79 -3.16 -11.67
C ALA A 372 5.91 -3.54 -10.18
N THR A 373 5.35 -2.73 -9.29
CA THR A 373 5.41 -2.97 -7.84
C THR A 373 4.87 -4.35 -7.49
N PHE A 374 3.69 -4.71 -7.99
CA PHE A 374 3.07 -5.99 -7.65
C PHE A 374 3.69 -7.17 -8.40
N CYS A 375 3.97 -7.01 -9.69
CA CYS A 375 4.39 -8.15 -10.50
C CYS A 375 5.86 -8.54 -10.26
N ASN A 376 6.70 -7.61 -9.79
CA ASN A 376 8.09 -7.91 -9.42
C ASN A 376 8.22 -8.58 -8.04
N GLU A 377 7.18 -8.57 -7.20
CA GLU A 377 7.24 -9.09 -5.82
C GLU A 377 7.17 -10.62 -5.72
N GLY A 378 6.98 -11.33 -6.81
CA GLY A 378 6.95 -12.77 -6.74
C GLY A 378 6.55 -13.47 -8.03
N LYS A 379 6.62 -14.80 -8.02
CA LYS A 379 6.26 -15.61 -9.18
C LYS A 379 4.73 -15.81 -9.25
N TRP A 380 4.08 -15.03 -10.08
CA TRP A 380 2.65 -15.12 -10.31
C TRP A 380 2.26 -16.38 -11.05
N PRO A 381 1.10 -17.00 -10.74
CA PRO A 381 0.59 -18.13 -11.51
C PRO A 381 0.35 -17.73 -12.97
N ALA A 382 0.74 -18.59 -13.91
CA ALA A 382 0.47 -18.42 -15.33
C ALA A 382 -0.70 -19.29 -15.85
N SER A 383 -1.29 -20.13 -14.99
CA SER A 383 -2.32 -21.10 -15.36
C SER A 383 -3.71 -20.48 -15.40
N ALA A 384 -4.30 -20.41 -16.60
CA ALA A 384 -5.69 -19.98 -16.77
C ALA A 384 -6.67 -20.88 -15.99
N ALA A 385 -6.44 -22.19 -15.93
CA ALA A 385 -7.29 -23.11 -15.19
C ALA A 385 -7.27 -22.84 -13.67
N ARG A 386 -6.10 -22.45 -13.12
CA ARG A 386 -6.01 -22.05 -11.72
C ARG A 386 -6.81 -20.77 -11.46
N TYR A 387 -6.65 -19.74 -12.28
CA TYR A 387 -7.41 -18.50 -12.14
C TYR A 387 -8.92 -18.74 -12.30
N GLN A 388 -9.34 -19.58 -13.26
CA GLN A 388 -10.77 -19.91 -13.44
C GLN A 388 -11.34 -20.55 -12.18
N LYS A 389 -10.66 -21.55 -11.61
CA LYS A 389 -11.10 -22.20 -10.37
C LYS A 389 -11.23 -21.17 -9.22
N GLU A 390 -10.22 -20.32 -9.02
CA GLU A 390 -10.21 -19.32 -7.95
C GLU A 390 -11.32 -18.26 -8.15
N VAL A 391 -11.57 -17.84 -9.39
CA VAL A 391 -12.68 -16.93 -9.75
C VAL A 391 -14.02 -17.56 -9.46
N ASP A 392 -14.23 -18.82 -9.84
CA ASP A 392 -15.51 -19.53 -9.63
C ASP A 392 -15.81 -19.69 -8.13
N GLU A 393 -14.82 -20.07 -7.33
CA GLU A 393 -14.93 -20.17 -5.87
C GLU A 393 -15.26 -18.82 -5.24
N SER A 394 -14.58 -17.75 -5.68
CA SER A 394 -14.80 -16.38 -5.21
C SER A 394 -16.19 -15.87 -5.57
N ARG A 395 -16.63 -16.09 -6.82
CA ARG A 395 -17.98 -15.70 -7.28
C ARG A 395 -19.09 -16.35 -6.45
N ALA A 396 -18.90 -17.62 -6.11
CA ALA A 396 -19.89 -18.37 -5.31
C ALA A 396 -19.96 -17.82 -3.86
N LYS A 397 -18.82 -17.48 -3.28
CA LYS A 397 -18.74 -17.07 -1.88
C LYS A 397 -18.94 -15.56 -1.67
N TYR A 398 -18.44 -14.73 -2.62
CA TYR A 398 -18.40 -13.26 -2.54
C TYR A 398 -19.02 -12.63 -3.80
N PRO A 399 -20.34 -12.75 -4.00
CA PRO A 399 -21.00 -12.34 -5.24
C PRO A 399 -20.95 -10.82 -5.51
N LEU A 400 -20.68 -9.98 -4.50
CA LEU A 400 -20.54 -8.54 -4.70
C LEU A 400 -19.30 -8.18 -5.50
N THR A 401 -18.22 -8.94 -5.39
CA THR A 401 -16.98 -8.75 -6.14
C THR A 401 -16.88 -9.62 -7.40
N ALA A 402 -17.84 -10.54 -7.60
CA ALA A 402 -17.99 -11.36 -8.81
C ALA A 402 -16.69 -12.04 -9.29
N GLY A 403 -15.81 -12.46 -8.35
CA GLY A 403 -14.55 -13.13 -8.65
C GLY A 403 -13.39 -12.18 -9.03
N MET A 404 -13.62 -10.87 -9.09
CA MET A 404 -12.62 -9.88 -9.48
C MET A 404 -11.29 -10.06 -8.72
N PRO A 405 -11.24 -10.17 -7.39
CA PRO A 405 -9.96 -10.20 -6.66
C PRO A 405 -9.11 -11.44 -6.93
N ARG A 406 -9.67 -12.47 -7.53
CA ARG A 406 -8.98 -13.73 -7.85
C ARG A 406 -8.60 -13.87 -9.32
N ASN A 407 -8.97 -12.90 -10.14
CA ASN A 407 -8.76 -12.96 -11.58
C ASN A 407 -7.33 -12.67 -11.99
N ALA A 408 -7.00 -13.06 -13.23
CA ALA A 408 -5.70 -12.80 -13.82
C ALA A 408 -5.50 -11.30 -14.12
N THR A 409 -4.36 -10.78 -13.69
CA THR A 409 -3.84 -9.47 -14.06
C THR A 409 -2.68 -9.64 -15.04
N LEU A 410 -2.10 -8.55 -15.51
CA LEU A 410 -0.92 -8.59 -16.35
C LEU A 410 0.28 -9.31 -15.67
N CYS A 411 0.28 -9.45 -14.34
CA CYS A 411 1.28 -10.22 -13.62
C CYS A 411 1.32 -11.71 -14.02
N ALA A 412 0.20 -12.27 -14.49
CA ALA A 412 0.16 -13.63 -15.01
C ALA A 412 1.04 -13.88 -16.26
N ALA A 413 1.46 -12.79 -16.92
CA ALA A 413 2.31 -12.81 -18.11
C ALA A 413 3.52 -11.87 -17.97
N TRP A 414 3.89 -11.51 -16.72
CA TRP A 414 4.97 -10.55 -16.47
C TRP A 414 6.31 -11.03 -17.03
N PRO A 415 7.01 -10.20 -17.84
CA PRO A 415 8.16 -10.66 -18.60
C PRO A 415 9.47 -10.65 -17.77
N TYR A 416 9.46 -9.97 -16.63
CA TYR A 416 10.69 -9.81 -15.83
C TYR A 416 10.79 -10.90 -14.77
N PRO A 417 11.99 -11.45 -14.53
CA PRO A 417 12.21 -12.43 -13.48
C PRO A 417 12.10 -11.77 -12.11
N GLN A 418 11.50 -12.49 -11.18
CA GLN A 418 11.52 -12.12 -9.77
C GLN A 418 12.96 -12.03 -9.26
N LYS A 419 13.30 -10.94 -8.57
CA LYS A 419 14.65 -10.72 -8.03
C LYS A 419 14.81 -11.18 -6.59
N GLN A 420 13.74 -11.16 -5.81
CA GLN A 420 13.76 -11.49 -4.38
C GLN A 420 12.37 -11.90 -3.88
N ASP A 421 12.35 -12.66 -2.80
CA ASP A 421 11.11 -13.03 -2.12
C ASP A 421 10.54 -11.84 -1.33
N SER A 422 9.23 -11.86 -1.06
CA SER A 422 8.59 -10.89 -0.18
C SER A 422 9.23 -10.89 1.20
N VAL A 423 9.40 -9.71 1.79
CA VAL A 423 9.99 -9.58 3.12
C VAL A 423 9.05 -10.16 4.17
N ARG A 424 9.52 -11.17 4.89
CA ARG A 424 8.77 -11.73 6.01
C ARG A 424 8.74 -10.75 7.18
N ILE A 425 7.56 -10.28 7.54
CA ILE A 425 7.35 -9.44 8.71
C ILE A 425 7.39 -10.30 9.98
N THR A 426 8.15 -9.84 10.99
CA THR A 426 8.35 -10.55 12.25
C THR A 426 8.29 -9.60 13.45
N ASP A 427 8.27 -10.18 14.67
CA ASP A 427 8.33 -9.46 15.94
C ASP A 427 9.73 -8.97 16.33
N ARG A 428 10.73 -9.10 15.45
CA ARG A 428 12.11 -8.69 15.70
C ARG A 428 12.28 -7.19 15.46
N GLY A 429 12.61 -6.48 16.52
CA GLY A 429 12.87 -5.03 16.46
C GLY A 429 12.24 -4.26 17.62
N PRO A 430 12.41 -2.93 17.63
CA PRO A 430 11.88 -2.07 18.69
C PRO A 430 10.35 -1.95 18.60
N SER A 431 9.75 -1.62 19.74
CA SER A 431 8.31 -1.43 19.90
C SER A 431 7.92 0.03 19.55
N THR A 432 7.85 0.34 18.26
CA THR A 432 7.69 1.70 17.72
C THR A 432 6.51 1.84 16.74
N ILE A 433 5.59 0.87 16.71
CA ILE A 433 4.51 0.86 15.72
C ILE A 433 3.16 1.01 16.41
N LEU A 434 2.34 1.94 15.94
CA LEU A 434 0.92 2.04 16.22
C LEU A 434 0.16 1.71 14.92
N MET A 435 -0.69 0.70 14.97
CA MET A 435 -1.62 0.40 13.88
C MET A 435 -2.96 1.05 14.19
N VAL A 436 -3.60 1.62 13.18
CA VAL A 436 -4.98 2.10 13.25
C VAL A 436 -5.78 1.46 12.12
N GLN A 437 -7.02 1.04 12.40
CA GLN A 437 -7.80 0.24 11.47
C GLN A 437 -9.29 0.44 11.66
N ASN A 438 -9.99 0.83 10.59
CA ASN A 438 -11.44 0.80 10.56
C ASN A 438 -11.95 -0.65 10.58
N GLU A 439 -13.00 -0.89 11.33
CA GLU A 439 -13.61 -2.21 11.44
C GLU A 439 -14.17 -2.70 10.10
N ARG A 440 -14.69 -1.78 9.30
CA ARG A 440 -15.29 -2.04 7.99
C ARG A 440 -14.55 -1.26 6.90
N ASP A 441 -13.40 -1.77 6.49
CA ASP A 441 -12.59 -1.23 5.41
C ASP A 441 -12.75 -2.10 4.15
N PRO A 442 -13.16 -1.54 2.99
CA PRO A 442 -13.44 -2.32 1.78
C PRO A 442 -12.20 -2.86 1.10
N ALA A 443 -11.04 -2.23 1.28
CA ALA A 443 -9.79 -2.55 0.59
C ALA A 443 -8.78 -3.27 1.49
N ALA A 444 -8.72 -2.85 2.76
CA ALA A 444 -7.82 -3.38 3.77
C ALA A 444 -8.64 -3.90 4.97
N PRO A 445 -9.31 -5.07 4.84
CA PRO A 445 -10.23 -5.55 5.87
C PRO A 445 -9.53 -5.83 7.18
N LEU A 446 -10.25 -5.65 8.29
CA LEU A 446 -9.76 -5.89 9.65
C LEU A 446 -9.11 -7.27 9.82
N ALA A 447 -9.54 -8.27 9.05
CA ALA A 447 -8.94 -9.61 9.08
C ALA A 447 -7.46 -9.56 8.69
N GLY A 448 -7.12 -8.89 7.57
CA GLY A 448 -5.73 -8.71 7.12
C GLY A 448 -4.89 -7.87 8.10
N ALA A 449 -5.50 -6.81 8.67
CA ALA A 449 -4.85 -6.01 9.71
C ALA A 449 -4.48 -6.84 10.95
N ARG A 450 -5.31 -7.80 11.34
CA ARG A 450 -5.04 -8.73 12.44
C ARG A 450 -3.88 -9.67 12.14
N GLU A 451 -3.74 -10.15 10.90
CA GLU A 451 -2.61 -10.97 10.47
C GLU A 451 -1.30 -10.17 10.54
N LEU A 452 -1.27 -8.94 10.03
CA LEU A 452 -0.10 -8.05 10.16
C LEU A 452 0.19 -7.75 11.64
N ARG A 453 -0.85 -7.48 12.45
CA ARG A 453 -0.69 -7.24 13.89
C ARG A 453 -0.07 -8.45 14.61
N ALA A 454 -0.51 -9.65 14.29
CA ALA A 454 0.03 -10.89 14.83
C ALA A 454 1.51 -11.08 14.45
N ALA A 455 1.86 -10.83 13.17
CA ALA A 455 3.24 -10.93 12.69
C ALA A 455 4.19 -9.92 13.38
N LEU A 456 3.73 -8.69 13.60
CA LEU A 456 4.51 -7.65 14.28
C LEU A 456 4.67 -7.90 15.79
N GLY A 457 3.81 -8.71 16.42
CA GLY A 457 3.91 -9.12 17.81
C GLY A 457 4.12 -7.93 18.77
N LYS A 458 5.17 -7.98 19.60
CA LYS A 458 5.51 -6.95 20.59
C LYS A 458 5.89 -5.58 19.99
N ARG A 459 6.14 -5.50 18.68
CA ARG A 459 6.55 -4.25 18.02
C ARG A 459 5.40 -3.28 17.85
N ALA A 460 4.17 -3.79 17.74
CA ALA A 460 2.99 -3.00 17.42
C ALA A 460 1.91 -3.08 18.50
N VAL A 461 1.04 -2.07 18.52
CA VAL A 461 -0.26 -2.07 19.19
C VAL A 461 -1.29 -1.60 18.17
N MET A 462 -2.48 -2.19 18.14
CA MET A 462 -3.53 -1.85 17.20
C MET A 462 -4.70 -1.14 17.89
N VAL A 463 -5.15 -0.06 17.27
CA VAL A 463 -6.41 0.63 17.58
C VAL A 463 -7.40 0.28 16.49
N THR A 464 -8.40 -0.52 16.82
CA THR A 464 -9.54 -0.76 15.95
C THR A 464 -10.58 0.33 16.18
N VAL A 465 -11.10 0.90 15.10
CA VAL A 465 -12.07 2.00 15.14
C VAL A 465 -13.42 1.50 14.61
N ASP A 466 -14.49 1.72 15.35
CA ASP A 466 -15.87 1.47 14.89
C ASP A 466 -16.24 2.50 13.82
N SER A 467 -15.77 2.26 12.62
CA SER A 467 -16.02 3.10 11.47
C SER A 467 -16.04 2.29 10.17
N THR A 468 -16.52 2.93 9.12
CA THR A 468 -16.65 2.38 7.76
C THR A 468 -15.87 3.26 6.79
N GLY A 469 -15.16 2.64 5.85
CA GLY A 469 -14.37 3.33 4.85
C GLY A 469 -12.88 3.04 4.96
N HIS A 470 -12.14 3.53 3.99
CA HIS A 470 -10.68 3.42 3.91
C HIS A 470 -10.03 4.68 4.49
N ASP A 471 -8.80 4.63 4.99
CA ASP A 471 -8.11 5.71 5.74
C ASP A 471 -8.77 5.98 7.12
N ALA A 472 -8.23 5.39 8.17
CA ALA A 472 -8.80 5.54 9.52
C ALA A 472 -8.41 6.87 10.18
N TYR A 473 -7.13 7.28 10.12
CA TYR A 473 -6.66 8.50 10.74
C TYR A 473 -6.97 9.73 9.90
N LEU A 474 -7.79 10.64 10.42
CA LEU A 474 -8.22 11.89 9.76
C LEU A 474 -8.96 11.69 8.41
N GLY A 475 -9.41 10.48 8.16
CA GLY A 475 -10.26 10.13 7.04
C GLY A 475 -11.60 9.62 7.55
N ASN A 476 -11.86 8.33 7.38
CA ASN A 476 -13.10 7.69 7.79
C ASN A 476 -13.05 7.08 9.20
N GLY A 477 -12.21 7.60 10.08
CA GLY A 477 -12.10 7.16 11.47
C GLY A 477 -13.09 7.86 12.40
N ASN A 478 -12.70 7.99 13.64
CA ASN A 478 -13.45 8.71 14.64
C ASN A 478 -12.53 9.47 15.61
N ALA A 479 -13.11 10.39 16.40
CA ALA A 479 -12.35 11.25 17.31
C ALA A 479 -11.46 10.49 18.32
N CYS A 480 -11.85 9.28 18.76
CA CYS A 480 -11.03 8.46 19.65
C CYS A 480 -9.78 7.93 18.94
N GLY A 481 -9.94 7.39 17.71
CA GLY A 481 -8.84 6.94 16.88
C GLY A 481 -7.89 8.08 16.54
N ASP A 482 -8.43 9.21 16.06
CA ASP A 482 -7.68 10.41 15.70
C ASP A 482 -6.88 10.97 16.87
N ALA A 483 -7.49 11.11 18.04
CA ALA A 483 -6.82 11.57 19.24
C ALA A 483 -5.69 10.61 19.69
N THR A 484 -5.89 9.29 19.53
CA THR A 484 -4.88 8.29 19.90
C THR A 484 -3.66 8.36 18.98
N VAL A 485 -3.87 8.44 17.66
CA VAL A 485 -2.78 8.56 16.69
C VAL A 485 -2.05 9.91 16.85
N THR A 486 -2.81 11.01 16.98
CA THR A 486 -2.25 12.35 17.19
C THR A 486 -1.36 12.39 18.45
N ARG A 487 -1.86 11.85 19.57
CA ARG A 487 -1.09 11.76 20.82
C ARG A 487 0.18 10.95 20.63
N TYR A 488 0.09 9.79 19.98
CA TYR A 488 1.27 8.97 19.70
C TYR A 488 2.31 9.73 18.87
N LEU A 489 1.90 10.37 17.79
CA LEU A 489 2.81 11.18 16.96
C LEU A 489 3.39 12.36 17.75
N ALA A 490 2.59 13.07 18.54
CA ALA A 490 3.03 14.26 19.27
C ALA A 490 3.89 13.93 20.50
N THR A 491 3.56 12.89 21.28
CA THR A 491 4.18 12.60 22.59
C THR A 491 4.97 11.29 22.63
N GLY A 492 4.60 10.30 21.79
CA GLY A 492 5.09 8.92 21.84
C GLY A 492 4.26 8.01 22.73
N GLU A 493 3.25 8.54 23.39
CA GLU A 493 2.34 7.76 24.21
C GLU A 493 1.38 6.96 23.32
N ARG A 494 1.33 5.66 23.50
CA ARG A 494 0.40 4.77 22.83
C ARG A 494 -0.27 3.85 23.84
N PRO A 495 -1.41 3.24 23.51
CA PRO A 495 -2.03 2.25 24.39
C PRO A 495 -1.06 1.14 24.76
N ALA A 496 -1.16 0.62 25.99
CA ALA A 496 -0.32 -0.49 26.47
C ALA A 496 -0.68 -1.84 25.79
N ARG A 497 -1.89 -1.93 25.23
CA ARG A 497 -2.44 -3.11 24.55
C ARG A 497 -3.37 -2.67 23.43
N ASP A 498 -3.77 -3.62 22.60
CA ASP A 498 -4.77 -3.38 21.54
C ASP A 498 -6.06 -2.83 22.16
N THR A 499 -6.64 -1.83 21.49
CA THR A 499 -7.82 -1.08 21.98
C THR A 499 -8.87 -0.96 20.90
N TYR A 500 -10.09 -0.67 21.32
CA TYR A 500 -11.24 -0.44 20.44
C TYR A 500 -11.83 0.94 20.72
N CYS A 501 -11.94 1.76 19.68
CA CYS A 501 -12.57 3.07 19.68
C CYS A 501 -13.99 2.96 19.10
N ARG A 502 -15.00 3.25 19.91
CA ARG A 502 -16.44 3.27 19.52
C ARG A 502 -16.82 4.60 18.90
#